data_780d796abfa94d45cad5ce98cb163877
#
_entry.id   780d796abfa94d45cad5ce98cb163877
#
_cell.length_a   1.000
_cell.length_b   1.000
_cell.length_c   1.000
_cell.angle_alpha   90.00
_cell.angle_beta   90.00
_cell.angle_gamma   90.00
#
_symmetry.space_group_name_H-M   'P 1'
#
loop_
_entity.id
_entity.type
_entity.pdbx_description
1 polymer ?
#
loop_
_entity_poly.entity_id
_entity_poly.type
_entity_poly.pdbx_seq_one_letter_code
_entity_poly.pdbx_strand_id
1 'polypeptide(L)'
;MIKFLPRLFITSVIALLIVLSGCVTQNYENDSTIPVVESDSSNNEMAMTRISLGLGYLKMGNTSQAKLNLEKAKRFSPNLSQVYTAFAHYYDVVGESQLATNAYEQALSIDEKNPDTLNNYGVFLCRHEKYADAEKYTLKAIAIPTYLMVSQSYENLALCQLKAGEFVKAEKYFTKSIQHSPNRASALLQMVRLQYAIGDYKSAQRYVKRYEKATRRFSPEALSLAYKVFEKQRNYRTAKNYASMLVKMFPTSYQAKQYILNALEHTEADDLAKIYQASILTTSDALPPKRVVVLSPNKPQKKRLKQQAKKATVAKSTNVETMSIKDTQEQLKDDLEAKIHIIVKGDSLFSLSKKYNIHMKTLERWNNITRSDILKLGQTFYVYLPEHTDTMPTNNATNKVEQEKTQ
;
A
#
# COMPACT_ATOMS: atom_id res chain seq x y z
N MET A 1 74.99 1.48 -38.33
CA MET A 1 73.70 2.15 -38.44
C MET A 1 72.74 1.91 -37.19
N ILE A 2 73.25 1.78 -35.95
CA ILE A 2 72.45 1.41 -34.78
C ILE A 2 72.45 2.48 -33.65
N LYS A 3 73.04 3.62 -33.85
CA LYS A 3 73.19 4.67 -32.83
C LYS A 3 72.12 5.82 -32.91
N PHE A 4 71.22 5.80 -33.89
CA PHE A 4 70.22 6.85 -34.07
C PHE A 4 68.80 6.47 -33.54
N LEU A 5 68.55 5.18 -33.33
CA LEU A 5 67.20 4.70 -32.88
C LEU A 5 66.81 5.11 -31.48
N PRO A 6 67.72 5.11 -30.46
CA PRO A 6 67.30 5.48 -29.09
C PRO A 6 67.00 6.98 -28.92
N ARG A 7 67.64 7.84 -29.73
CA ARG A 7 67.37 9.30 -29.63
C ARG A 7 66.03 9.69 -30.21
N LEU A 8 65.58 9.01 -31.26
CA LEU A 8 64.27 9.26 -31.89
C LEU A 8 63.13 8.78 -30.94
N PHE A 9 63.34 7.69 -30.21
CA PHE A 9 62.40 7.16 -29.24
C PHE A 9 62.28 8.06 -28.01
N ILE A 10 63.37 8.61 -27.50
CA ILE A 10 63.41 9.55 -26.39
C ILE A 10 62.67 10.88 -26.71
N THR A 11 62.90 11.40 -27.91
CA THR A 11 62.22 12.65 -28.35
C THR A 11 60.76 12.43 -28.60
N SER A 12 60.32 11.25 -29.05
CA SER A 12 58.90 10.90 -29.21
C SER A 12 58.19 10.76 -27.86
N VAL A 13 58.85 10.16 -26.85
CA VAL A 13 58.30 10.04 -25.50
C VAL A 13 58.22 11.39 -24.81
N ILE A 14 59.21 12.27 -24.97
CA ILE A 14 59.19 13.63 -24.43
C ILE A 14 58.08 14.47 -25.10
N ALA A 15 57.89 14.35 -26.41
CA ALA A 15 56.82 15.02 -27.14
C ALA A 15 55.44 14.52 -26.68
N LEU A 16 55.27 13.21 -26.39
CA LEU A 16 54.04 12.63 -25.87
C LEU A 16 53.71 13.09 -24.44
N LEU A 17 54.74 13.30 -23.60
CA LEU A 17 54.59 13.81 -22.23
C LEU A 17 54.22 15.30 -22.21
N ILE A 18 54.60 16.09 -23.20
CA ILE A 18 54.20 17.52 -23.31
C ILE A 18 52.73 17.64 -23.76
N VAL A 19 52.21 16.70 -24.56
CA VAL A 19 50.80 16.70 -24.98
C VAL A 19 49.86 16.25 -23.86
N LEU A 20 50.37 15.52 -22.87
CA LEU A 20 49.62 15.07 -21.68
C LEU A 20 49.54 16.11 -20.54
N SER A 21 50.25 17.24 -20.65
CA SER A 21 50.02 18.39 -19.75
C SER A 21 48.70 19.08 -20.16
N GLY A 22 47.57 18.36 -19.96
CA GLY A 22 46.25 18.89 -20.12
C GLY A 22 46.08 20.12 -19.23
N CYS A 23 45.47 21.15 -19.80
CA CYS A 23 45.19 22.44 -19.19
C CYS A 23 44.59 22.23 -17.80
N VAL A 24 45.38 22.37 -16.74
CA VAL A 24 44.90 22.75 -15.44
C VAL A 24 44.57 24.23 -15.58
N THR A 25 43.30 24.55 -15.83
CA THR A 25 42.79 25.91 -15.66
C THR A 25 42.83 26.20 -14.16
N GLN A 26 43.96 26.72 -13.69
CA GLN A 26 44.05 27.40 -12.42
C GLN A 26 43.27 28.71 -12.59
N ASN A 27 42.14 28.82 -11.92
CA ASN A 27 41.50 30.11 -11.72
C ASN A 27 42.41 30.92 -10.81
N TYR A 28 43.21 31.80 -11.39
CA TYR A 28 43.97 32.80 -10.64
C TYR A 28 42.98 33.87 -10.15
N GLU A 29 42.75 33.88 -8.84
CA GLU A 29 41.86 34.77 -8.12
C GLU A 29 42.44 36.20 -7.95
N ASN A 30 43.45 36.59 -8.72
CA ASN A 30 44.15 37.87 -8.49
C ASN A 30 44.47 38.69 -9.74
N ASP A 31 43.69 38.56 -10.83
CA ASP A 31 43.78 39.56 -11.90
C ASP A 31 42.45 40.21 -12.17
N SER A 32 42.30 41.41 -11.64
CA SER A 32 41.08 42.25 -11.62
C SER A 32 40.64 42.77 -13.00
N THR A 33 41.06 42.16 -14.10
CA THR A 33 40.79 42.64 -15.47
C THR A 33 39.99 41.65 -16.34
N ILE A 34 39.68 40.48 -15.86
CA ILE A 34 38.73 39.58 -16.55
C ILE A 34 37.46 39.58 -15.73
N PRO A 35 36.32 40.11 -16.20
CA PRO A 35 35.07 39.91 -15.52
C PRO A 35 34.78 38.39 -15.60
N VAL A 36 34.98 37.70 -14.47
CA VAL A 36 34.38 36.39 -14.24
C VAL A 36 32.88 36.70 -14.16
N VAL A 37 32.18 36.61 -15.26
CA VAL A 37 30.73 36.54 -15.26
C VAL A 37 30.42 35.19 -14.63
N GLU A 38 30.41 35.15 -13.28
CA GLU A 38 29.68 34.12 -12.57
C GLU A 38 28.24 34.20 -13.06
N SER A 39 27.90 33.33 -14.01
CA SER A 39 26.54 33.34 -14.52
C SER A 39 25.66 32.82 -13.37
N ASP A 40 24.60 33.53 -13.03
CA ASP A 40 23.59 33.11 -12.05
C ASP A 40 23.13 31.67 -12.32
N SER A 41 23.18 31.21 -13.57
CA SER A 41 22.89 29.83 -13.95
C SER A 41 23.89 28.81 -13.34
N SER A 42 25.20 29.13 -13.37
CA SER A 42 26.24 28.24 -12.76
C SER A 42 26.07 28.15 -11.24
N ASN A 43 25.78 29.26 -10.58
CA ASN A 43 25.51 29.29 -9.14
C ASN A 43 24.25 28.51 -8.78
N ASN A 44 23.19 28.62 -9.57
CA ASN A 44 21.96 27.84 -9.40
C ASN A 44 22.19 26.34 -9.56
N GLU A 45 22.99 25.89 -10.54
CA GLU A 45 23.33 24.49 -10.73
C GLU A 45 24.13 23.94 -9.56
N MET A 46 25.11 24.72 -9.05
CA MET A 46 25.86 24.37 -7.85
C MET A 46 24.96 24.27 -6.62
N ALA A 47 24.03 25.22 -6.46
CA ALA A 47 23.04 25.18 -5.38
C ALA A 47 22.14 23.95 -5.47
N MET A 48 21.61 23.62 -6.65
CA MET A 48 20.78 22.42 -6.86
C MET A 48 21.53 21.12 -6.56
N THR A 49 22.81 21.05 -6.93
CA THR A 49 23.68 19.91 -6.57
C THR A 49 23.81 19.79 -5.04
N ARG A 50 24.03 20.90 -4.34
CA ARG A 50 24.13 20.92 -2.86
C ARG A 50 22.80 20.59 -2.20
N ILE A 51 21.67 21.04 -2.73
CA ILE A 51 20.32 20.64 -2.28
C ILE A 51 20.16 19.12 -2.38
N SER A 52 20.50 18.54 -3.54
CA SER A 52 20.38 17.10 -3.77
C SER A 52 21.24 16.28 -2.80
N LEU A 53 22.49 16.72 -2.54
CA LEU A 53 23.36 16.10 -1.55
C LEU A 53 22.80 16.26 -0.13
N GLY A 54 22.33 17.45 0.22
CA GLY A 54 21.72 17.74 1.53
C GLY A 54 20.51 16.85 1.81
N LEU A 55 19.59 16.74 0.86
CA LEU A 55 18.40 15.87 0.97
C LEU A 55 18.78 14.39 0.99
N GLY A 56 19.83 13.99 0.25
CA GLY A 56 20.39 12.64 0.30
C GLY A 56 20.92 12.28 1.70
N TYR A 57 21.72 13.15 2.32
CA TYR A 57 22.18 12.97 3.69
C TYR A 57 21.04 12.96 4.71
N LEU A 58 20.05 13.81 4.52
CA LEU A 58 18.86 13.85 5.38
C LEU A 58 18.11 12.52 5.36
N LYS A 59 17.93 11.94 4.16
CA LYS A 59 17.31 10.61 3.98
C LYS A 59 18.10 9.50 4.68
N MET A 60 19.43 9.62 4.78
CA MET A 60 20.29 8.69 5.51
C MET A 60 20.35 8.97 7.04
N GLY A 61 19.61 9.96 7.53
CA GLY A 61 19.62 10.37 8.94
C GLY A 61 20.83 11.22 9.34
N ASN A 62 21.69 11.58 8.39
CA ASN A 62 22.85 12.45 8.69
C ASN A 62 22.46 13.92 8.59
N THR A 63 21.81 14.42 9.64
CA THR A 63 21.29 15.78 9.72
C THR A 63 22.39 16.86 9.69
N SER A 64 23.58 16.57 10.25
CA SER A 64 24.70 17.51 10.24
C SER A 64 25.23 17.77 8.83
N GLN A 65 25.47 16.71 8.05
CA GLN A 65 25.89 16.83 6.65
C GLN A 65 24.80 17.40 5.75
N ALA A 66 23.54 17.09 6.06
CA ALA A 66 22.40 17.70 5.38
C ALA A 66 22.41 19.22 5.54
N LYS A 67 22.48 19.72 6.78
CA LYS A 67 22.54 21.15 7.08
C LYS A 67 23.71 21.83 6.38
N LEU A 68 24.92 21.25 6.49
CA LEU A 68 26.14 21.82 5.87
C LEU A 68 25.97 22.00 4.36
N ASN A 69 25.38 21.02 3.66
CA ASN A 69 25.16 21.11 2.22
C ASN A 69 24.07 22.14 1.88
N LEU A 70 22.99 22.22 2.64
CA LEU A 70 21.95 23.24 2.44
C LEU A 70 22.48 24.66 2.67
N GLU A 71 23.33 24.87 3.68
CA GLU A 71 24.02 26.15 3.90
C GLU A 71 24.96 26.51 2.74
N LYS A 72 25.65 25.53 2.15
CA LYS A 72 26.42 25.75 0.92
C LYS A 72 25.54 26.12 -0.24
N ALA A 73 24.39 25.46 -0.41
CA ALA A 73 23.41 25.82 -1.45
C ALA A 73 22.92 27.27 -1.30
N LYS A 74 22.60 27.69 -0.06
CA LYS A 74 22.18 29.06 0.24
C LYS A 74 23.25 30.09 -0.10
N ARG A 75 24.55 29.77 0.12
CA ARG A 75 25.66 30.67 -0.26
C ARG A 75 25.80 30.83 -1.79
N PHE A 76 25.60 29.73 -2.54
CA PHE A 76 25.64 29.81 -4.00
C PHE A 76 24.48 30.60 -4.58
N SER A 77 23.27 30.38 -4.09
CA SER A 77 22.06 31.01 -4.63
C SER A 77 21.07 31.37 -3.51
N PRO A 78 21.28 32.53 -2.85
CA PRO A 78 20.45 32.97 -1.73
C PRO A 78 19.00 33.31 -2.14
N ASN A 79 18.74 33.57 -3.44
CA ASN A 79 17.43 33.90 -3.99
C ASN A 79 16.77 32.75 -4.75
N LEU A 80 17.26 31.51 -4.56
CA LEU A 80 16.66 30.32 -5.17
C LEU A 80 15.61 29.73 -4.22
N SER A 81 14.33 29.72 -4.59
CA SER A 81 13.23 29.24 -3.73
C SER A 81 13.40 27.78 -3.30
N GLN A 82 14.01 26.94 -4.14
CA GLN A 82 14.28 25.53 -3.85
C GLN A 82 15.23 25.35 -2.65
N VAL A 83 16.13 26.30 -2.38
CA VAL A 83 17.02 26.27 -1.20
C VAL A 83 16.16 26.30 0.07
N TYR A 84 15.21 27.21 0.14
CA TYR A 84 14.35 27.36 1.31
C TYR A 84 13.31 26.24 1.44
N THR A 85 12.83 25.72 0.33
CA THR A 85 12.00 24.50 0.31
C THR A 85 12.76 23.30 0.89
N ALA A 86 14.04 23.16 0.57
CA ALA A 86 14.89 22.10 1.09
C ALA A 86 15.19 22.31 2.60
N PHE A 87 15.43 23.55 3.03
CA PHE A 87 15.54 23.89 4.47
C PHE A 87 14.24 23.61 5.22
N ALA A 88 13.09 23.93 4.65
CA ALA A 88 11.80 23.62 5.25
C ALA A 88 11.64 22.12 5.51
N HIS A 89 11.99 21.29 4.52
CA HIS A 89 11.99 19.83 4.70
C HIS A 89 13.02 19.38 5.76
N TYR A 90 14.20 19.96 5.79
CA TYR A 90 15.20 19.68 6.82
C TYR A 90 14.63 19.99 8.22
N TYR A 91 14.08 21.19 8.42
CA TYR A 91 13.53 21.61 9.70
C TYR A 91 12.35 20.72 10.15
N ASP A 92 11.49 20.30 9.22
CA ASP A 92 10.41 19.37 9.51
C ASP A 92 10.92 17.99 9.98
N VAL A 93 11.98 17.46 9.36
CA VAL A 93 12.59 16.18 9.76
C VAL A 93 13.27 16.25 11.13
N VAL A 94 13.87 17.39 11.47
CA VAL A 94 14.51 17.57 12.79
C VAL A 94 13.53 18.04 13.87
N GLY A 95 12.24 18.20 13.56
CA GLY A 95 11.19 18.55 14.54
C GLY A 95 11.00 20.06 14.78
N GLU A 96 11.66 20.92 14.00
CA GLU A 96 11.60 22.37 14.15
C GLU A 96 10.47 22.97 13.27
N SER A 97 9.21 22.69 13.63
CA SER A 97 8.04 23.01 12.82
C SER A 97 7.87 24.49 12.50
N GLN A 98 8.24 25.39 13.44
CA GLN A 98 8.15 26.83 13.20
C GLN A 98 9.19 27.28 12.18
N LEU A 99 10.43 26.78 12.26
CA LEU A 99 11.47 27.08 11.28
C LEU A 99 11.10 26.52 9.89
N ALA A 100 10.46 25.33 9.84
CA ALA A 100 9.94 24.77 8.61
C ALA A 100 8.88 25.68 7.97
N THR A 101 7.91 26.16 8.76
CA THR A 101 6.89 27.12 8.30
C THR A 101 7.54 28.38 7.71
N ASN A 102 8.44 29.03 8.47
CA ASN A 102 9.12 30.24 8.02
C ASN A 102 9.91 30.01 6.72
N ALA A 103 10.56 28.86 6.59
CA ALA A 103 11.32 28.52 5.39
C ALA A 103 10.40 28.28 4.16
N TYR A 104 9.22 27.65 4.32
CA TYR A 104 8.23 27.56 3.25
C TYR A 104 7.70 28.92 2.85
N GLU A 105 7.38 29.81 3.80
CA GLU A 105 6.92 31.17 3.53
C GLU A 105 7.99 31.99 2.81
N GLN A 106 9.26 31.84 3.22
CA GLN A 106 10.38 32.47 2.53
C GLN A 106 10.54 31.94 1.09
N ALA A 107 10.43 30.61 0.86
CA ALA A 107 10.45 30.06 -0.48
C ALA A 107 9.35 30.62 -1.38
N LEU A 108 8.13 30.77 -0.84
CA LEU A 108 6.98 31.33 -1.56
C LEU A 108 7.06 32.86 -1.72
N SER A 109 7.79 33.58 -0.88
CA SER A 109 8.04 35.01 -1.08
C SER A 109 8.99 35.26 -2.25
N ILE A 110 9.88 34.31 -2.57
CA ILE A 110 10.80 34.37 -3.72
C ILE A 110 10.07 33.94 -5.00
N ASP A 111 9.30 32.84 -4.94
CA ASP A 111 8.54 32.31 -6.08
C ASP A 111 7.16 31.82 -5.59
N GLU A 112 6.17 32.73 -5.62
CA GLU A 112 4.79 32.48 -5.16
C GLU A 112 4.10 31.35 -5.95
N LYS A 113 4.50 31.15 -7.20
CA LYS A 113 3.90 30.16 -8.11
C LYS A 113 4.75 28.90 -8.28
N ASN A 114 5.71 28.66 -7.42
CA ASN A 114 6.47 27.40 -7.46
C ASN A 114 5.60 26.21 -7.06
N PRO A 115 5.21 25.34 -8.02
CA PRO A 115 4.26 24.27 -7.73
C PRO A 115 4.82 23.21 -6.76
N ASP A 116 6.12 22.94 -6.82
CA ASP A 116 6.75 21.96 -5.93
C ASP A 116 6.78 22.48 -4.49
N THR A 117 7.10 23.78 -4.29
CA THR A 117 7.06 24.41 -2.97
C THR A 117 5.64 24.42 -2.41
N LEU A 118 4.64 24.83 -3.22
CA LEU A 118 3.23 24.83 -2.81
C LEU A 118 2.74 23.43 -2.41
N ASN A 119 3.06 22.39 -3.21
CA ASN A 119 2.69 21.01 -2.90
C ASN A 119 3.39 20.50 -1.62
N ASN A 120 4.70 20.75 -1.48
CA ASN A 120 5.46 20.31 -0.32
C ASN A 120 5.00 21.01 0.96
N TYR A 121 4.66 22.30 0.88
CA TYR A 121 4.07 23.03 2.01
C TYR A 121 2.70 22.46 2.36
N GLY A 122 1.86 22.13 1.38
CA GLY A 122 0.58 21.44 1.61
C GLY A 122 0.75 20.10 2.34
N VAL A 123 1.73 19.27 1.93
CA VAL A 123 2.05 18.00 2.60
C VAL A 123 2.53 18.22 4.03
N PHE A 124 3.38 19.22 4.26
CA PHE A 124 3.83 19.62 5.60
C PHE A 124 2.66 20.04 6.49
N LEU A 125 1.80 20.93 6.02
CA LEU A 125 0.61 21.40 6.75
C LEU A 125 -0.33 20.25 7.12
N CYS A 126 -0.49 19.28 6.22
CA CYS A 126 -1.27 18.07 6.47
C CYS A 126 -0.69 17.22 7.61
N ARG A 127 0.64 17.06 7.68
CA ARG A 127 1.28 16.35 8.79
C ARG A 127 1.05 17.03 10.15
N HIS A 128 0.96 18.35 10.13
CA HIS A 128 0.68 19.20 11.29
C HIS A 128 -0.82 19.49 11.50
N GLU A 129 -1.70 18.66 10.91
CA GLU A 129 -3.16 18.70 11.10
C GLU A 129 -3.84 20.00 10.63
N LYS A 130 -3.13 20.85 9.90
CA LYS A 130 -3.67 22.07 9.28
C LYS A 130 -4.34 21.74 7.94
N TYR A 131 -5.39 20.92 7.97
CA TYR A 131 -5.98 20.28 6.80
C TYR A 131 -6.56 21.25 5.77
N ALA A 132 -7.19 22.34 6.23
CA ALA A 132 -7.76 23.37 5.33
C ALA A 132 -6.68 24.10 4.54
N ASP A 133 -5.59 24.48 5.20
CA ASP A 133 -4.45 25.12 4.53
C ASP A 133 -3.72 24.15 3.63
N ALA A 134 -3.56 22.89 4.05
CA ALA A 134 -2.99 21.84 3.22
C ALA A 134 -3.76 21.69 1.90
N GLU A 135 -5.09 21.64 1.96
CA GLU A 135 -5.96 21.60 0.77
C GLU A 135 -5.74 22.84 -0.11
N LYS A 136 -5.76 24.03 0.47
CA LYS A 136 -5.57 25.31 -0.21
C LYS A 136 -4.24 25.35 -0.99
N TYR A 137 -3.11 25.04 -0.36
CA TYR A 137 -1.80 25.12 -0.99
C TYR A 137 -1.61 24.03 -2.05
N THR A 138 -2.05 22.79 -1.77
CA THR A 138 -1.98 21.70 -2.76
C THR A 138 -2.83 22.00 -4.01
N LEU A 139 -4.04 22.56 -3.84
CA LEU A 139 -4.88 22.95 -4.98
C LEU A 139 -4.27 24.13 -5.77
N LYS A 140 -3.58 25.07 -5.11
CA LYS A 140 -2.82 26.13 -5.81
C LYS A 140 -1.72 25.52 -6.70
N ALA A 141 -0.97 24.53 -6.20
CA ALA A 141 0.05 23.81 -6.97
C ALA A 141 -0.56 23.12 -8.21
N ILE A 142 -1.66 22.40 -8.03
CA ILE A 142 -2.37 21.67 -9.09
C ILE A 142 -2.92 22.62 -10.17
N ALA A 143 -3.28 23.84 -9.81
CA ALA A 143 -3.83 24.82 -10.74
C ALA A 143 -2.77 25.39 -11.69
N ILE A 144 -1.47 25.16 -11.46
CA ILE A 144 -0.38 25.66 -12.31
C ILE A 144 -0.26 24.76 -13.56
N PRO A 145 -0.42 25.28 -14.77
CA PRO A 145 -0.50 24.46 -16.00
C PRO A 145 0.76 23.65 -16.30
N THR A 146 1.92 24.14 -15.88
CA THR A 146 3.22 23.49 -16.10
C THR A 146 3.54 22.41 -15.07
N TYR A 147 2.68 22.20 -14.06
CA TYR A 147 2.94 21.24 -13.00
C TYR A 147 2.68 19.79 -13.46
N LEU A 148 3.72 18.96 -13.40
CA LEU A 148 3.67 17.59 -13.90
C LEU A 148 3.15 16.56 -12.87
N MET A 149 3.25 16.87 -11.57
CA MET A 149 2.95 15.92 -10.51
C MET A 149 1.49 15.97 -10.01
N VAL A 150 0.57 16.43 -10.86
CA VAL A 150 -0.86 16.62 -10.52
C VAL A 150 -1.51 15.37 -9.92
N SER A 151 -1.27 14.19 -10.50
CA SER A 151 -1.82 12.93 -9.99
C SER A 151 -1.32 12.61 -8.58
N GLN A 152 -0.02 12.84 -8.32
CA GLN A 152 0.58 12.62 -7.00
C GLN A 152 0.03 13.60 -5.97
N SER A 153 -0.12 14.86 -6.33
CA SER A 153 -0.67 15.88 -5.43
C SER A 153 -2.11 15.59 -5.05
N TYR A 154 -2.95 15.12 -5.99
CA TYR A 154 -4.28 14.64 -5.66
C TYR A 154 -4.26 13.42 -4.75
N GLU A 155 -3.32 12.47 -4.92
CA GLU A 155 -3.16 11.34 -4.02
C GLU A 155 -2.76 11.79 -2.60
N ASN A 156 -1.78 12.70 -2.48
CA ASN A 156 -1.37 13.27 -1.20
C ASN A 156 -2.52 14.00 -0.51
N LEU A 157 -3.30 14.78 -1.27
CA LEU A 157 -4.46 15.48 -0.76
C LEU A 157 -5.56 14.51 -0.30
N ALA A 158 -5.81 13.43 -1.04
CA ALA A 158 -6.75 12.40 -0.63
C ALA A 158 -6.33 11.72 0.68
N LEU A 159 -5.04 11.38 0.83
CA LEU A 159 -4.50 10.84 2.08
C LEU A 159 -4.63 11.83 3.23
N CYS A 160 -4.46 13.12 2.95
CA CYS A 160 -4.67 14.18 3.92
C CYS A 160 -6.13 14.24 4.41
N GLN A 161 -7.09 14.18 3.48
CA GLN A 161 -8.50 14.17 3.82
C GLN A 161 -8.91 12.90 4.60
N LEU A 162 -8.27 11.75 4.35
CA LEU A 162 -8.48 10.55 5.18
C LEU A 162 -8.05 10.78 6.64
N LYS A 163 -6.90 11.44 6.85
CA LYS A 163 -6.45 11.80 8.20
C LYS A 163 -7.41 12.77 8.89
N ALA A 164 -8.01 13.68 8.13
CA ALA A 164 -9.02 14.61 8.63
C ALA A 164 -10.40 13.95 8.90
N GLY A 165 -10.59 12.66 8.55
CA GLY A 165 -11.87 11.98 8.63
C GLY A 165 -12.85 12.33 7.50
N GLU A 166 -12.41 13.07 6.50
CA GLU A 166 -13.22 13.56 5.37
C GLU A 166 -13.26 12.54 4.21
N PHE A 167 -13.90 11.40 4.44
CA PHE A 167 -13.89 10.25 3.51
C PHE A 167 -14.44 10.57 2.12
N VAL A 168 -15.49 11.41 2.03
CA VAL A 168 -16.08 11.82 0.75
C VAL A 168 -15.11 12.67 -0.07
N LYS A 169 -14.40 13.60 0.58
CA LYS A 169 -13.36 14.39 -0.08
C LYS A 169 -12.19 13.52 -0.50
N ALA A 170 -11.78 12.57 0.34
CA ALA A 170 -10.71 11.63 0.03
C ALA A 170 -11.03 10.80 -1.22
N GLU A 171 -12.24 10.24 -1.33
CA GLU A 171 -12.69 9.51 -2.51
C GLU A 171 -12.66 10.39 -3.77
N LYS A 172 -13.15 11.63 -3.68
CA LYS A 172 -13.12 12.61 -4.78
C LYS A 172 -11.68 12.86 -5.26
N TYR A 173 -10.73 13.04 -4.34
CA TYR A 173 -9.34 13.33 -4.70
C TYR A 173 -8.59 12.11 -5.21
N PHE A 174 -8.81 10.91 -4.65
CA PHE A 174 -8.28 9.67 -5.24
C PHE A 174 -8.81 9.45 -6.65
N THR A 175 -10.11 9.71 -6.88
CA THR A 175 -10.71 9.62 -8.21
C THR A 175 -10.01 10.56 -9.19
N LYS A 176 -9.75 11.82 -8.80
CA LYS A 176 -9.00 12.78 -9.62
C LYS A 176 -7.57 12.32 -9.88
N SER A 177 -6.86 11.79 -8.86
CA SER A 177 -5.53 11.21 -9.03
C SER A 177 -5.52 10.12 -10.11
N ILE A 178 -6.49 9.19 -10.04
CA ILE A 178 -6.64 8.08 -10.98
C ILE A 178 -7.08 8.56 -12.37
N GLN A 179 -7.82 9.66 -12.48
CA GLN A 179 -8.17 10.28 -13.78
C GLN A 179 -6.93 10.86 -14.48
N HIS A 180 -6.05 11.53 -13.73
CA HIS A 180 -4.79 12.06 -14.27
C HIS A 180 -3.75 10.98 -14.57
N SER A 181 -3.75 9.88 -13.82
CA SER A 181 -2.84 8.75 -14.05
C SER A 181 -3.57 7.42 -13.80
N PRO A 182 -4.24 6.85 -14.82
CA PRO A 182 -5.11 5.67 -14.66
C PRO A 182 -4.42 4.40 -14.16
N ASN A 183 -3.10 4.29 -14.38
CA ASN A 183 -2.27 3.15 -13.98
C ASN A 183 -1.36 3.46 -12.78
N ARG A 184 -1.66 4.51 -12.01
CA ARG A 184 -0.93 4.80 -10.77
C ARG A 184 -1.30 3.77 -9.70
N ALA A 185 -0.43 2.77 -9.52
CA ALA A 185 -0.68 1.63 -8.64
C ALA A 185 -0.92 2.07 -7.18
N SER A 186 -0.18 3.08 -6.67
CA SER A 186 -0.37 3.61 -5.32
C SER A 186 -1.78 4.15 -5.10
N ALA A 187 -2.27 5.02 -5.98
CA ALA A 187 -3.61 5.59 -5.87
C ALA A 187 -4.72 4.52 -6.00
N LEU A 188 -4.52 3.53 -6.88
CA LEU A 188 -5.44 2.40 -7.01
C LEU A 188 -5.50 1.57 -5.72
N LEU A 189 -4.37 1.29 -5.08
CA LEU A 189 -4.31 0.54 -3.82
C LEU A 189 -4.97 1.32 -2.68
N GLN A 190 -4.74 2.63 -2.59
CA GLN A 190 -5.41 3.47 -1.60
C GLN A 190 -6.93 3.52 -1.83
N MET A 191 -7.39 3.52 -3.09
CA MET A 191 -8.81 3.43 -3.39
C MET A 191 -9.40 2.06 -2.98
N VAL A 192 -8.65 0.94 -3.12
CA VAL A 192 -9.08 -0.36 -2.57
C VAL A 192 -9.27 -0.27 -1.06
N ARG A 193 -8.29 0.33 -0.35
CA ARG A 193 -8.34 0.51 1.11
C ARG A 193 -9.54 1.35 1.54
N LEU A 194 -9.78 2.46 0.84
CA LEU A 194 -10.91 3.35 1.10
C LEU A 194 -12.25 2.64 0.88
N GLN A 195 -12.43 1.98 -0.28
CA GLN A 195 -13.68 1.28 -0.59
C GLN A 195 -13.94 0.09 0.35
N TYR A 196 -12.88 -0.59 0.80
CA TYR A 196 -12.99 -1.60 1.85
C TYR A 196 -13.48 -0.99 3.16
N ALA A 197 -12.91 0.15 3.57
CA ALA A 197 -13.27 0.83 4.81
C ALA A 197 -14.72 1.33 4.82
N ILE A 198 -15.20 1.83 3.68
CA ILE A 198 -16.60 2.27 3.50
C ILE A 198 -17.57 1.07 3.47
N GLY A 199 -17.09 -0.15 3.19
CA GLY A 199 -17.89 -1.36 3.06
C GLY A 199 -18.37 -1.63 1.63
N ASP A 200 -17.96 -0.83 0.62
CA ASP A 200 -18.25 -1.14 -0.79
C ASP A 200 -17.22 -2.13 -1.34
N TYR A 201 -17.37 -3.37 -0.94
CA TYR A 201 -16.47 -4.45 -1.36
C TYR A 201 -16.52 -4.75 -2.86
N LYS A 202 -17.63 -4.42 -3.55
CA LYS A 202 -17.73 -4.56 -5.02
C LYS A 202 -16.84 -3.55 -5.73
N SER A 203 -16.85 -2.30 -5.29
CA SER A 203 -15.93 -1.28 -5.80
C SER A 203 -14.49 -1.60 -5.43
N ALA A 204 -14.22 -2.00 -4.19
CA ALA A 204 -12.90 -2.46 -3.77
C ALA A 204 -12.35 -3.56 -4.69
N GLN A 205 -13.16 -4.57 -5.04
CA GLN A 205 -12.78 -5.63 -5.99
C GLN A 205 -12.44 -5.08 -7.38
N ARG A 206 -13.21 -4.09 -7.89
CA ARG A 206 -12.91 -3.47 -9.19
C ARG A 206 -11.54 -2.79 -9.18
N TYR A 207 -11.22 -2.10 -8.08
CA TYR A 207 -9.92 -1.45 -7.92
C TYR A 207 -8.78 -2.45 -7.68
N VAL A 208 -9.00 -3.58 -6.98
CA VAL A 208 -8.02 -4.69 -6.91
C VAL A 208 -7.63 -5.15 -8.30
N LYS A 209 -8.61 -5.46 -9.17
CA LYS A 209 -8.35 -5.90 -10.56
C LYS A 209 -7.62 -4.84 -11.40
N ARG A 210 -7.87 -3.55 -11.16
CA ARG A 210 -7.14 -2.45 -11.82
C ARG A 210 -5.71 -2.36 -11.30
N TYR A 211 -5.52 -2.47 -9.98
CA TYR A 211 -4.20 -2.49 -9.34
C TYR A 211 -3.34 -3.64 -9.88
N GLU A 212 -3.89 -4.85 -10.01
CA GLU A 212 -3.19 -6.02 -10.57
C GLU A 212 -2.64 -5.75 -11.98
N LYS A 213 -3.41 -5.04 -12.81
CA LYS A 213 -2.99 -4.68 -14.17
C LYS A 213 -1.94 -3.56 -14.18
N ALA A 214 -1.95 -2.69 -13.18
CA ALA A 214 -1.08 -1.53 -13.08
C ALA A 214 0.26 -1.84 -12.41
N THR A 215 0.31 -2.86 -11.52
CA THR A 215 1.52 -3.19 -10.79
C THR A 215 2.32 -4.31 -11.46
N ARG A 216 3.65 -4.20 -11.40
CA ARG A 216 4.56 -5.28 -11.79
C ARG A 216 4.93 -6.18 -10.62
N ARG A 217 4.75 -5.73 -9.40
CA ARG A 217 5.10 -6.43 -8.16
C ARG A 217 4.03 -6.18 -7.12
N PHE A 218 3.56 -7.25 -6.52
CA PHE A 218 2.69 -7.16 -5.36
C PHE A 218 3.51 -6.81 -4.12
N SER A 219 2.88 -6.09 -3.20
CA SER A 219 3.39 -5.96 -1.83
C SER A 219 2.61 -6.86 -0.89
N PRO A 220 3.17 -7.22 0.28
CA PRO A 220 2.43 -7.97 1.31
C PRO A 220 1.11 -7.29 1.71
N GLU A 221 1.11 -5.96 1.80
CA GLU A 221 -0.08 -5.16 2.14
C GLU A 221 -1.16 -5.29 1.06
N ALA A 222 -0.78 -5.24 -0.22
CA ALA A 222 -1.73 -5.36 -1.32
C ALA A 222 -2.37 -6.75 -1.38
N LEU A 223 -1.58 -7.81 -1.16
CA LEU A 223 -2.10 -9.19 -1.12
C LEU A 223 -3.00 -9.42 0.09
N SER A 224 -2.63 -8.90 1.26
CA SER A 224 -3.47 -9.00 2.47
C SER A 224 -4.77 -8.24 2.32
N LEU A 225 -4.75 -7.05 1.72
CA LEU A 225 -5.95 -6.26 1.46
C LEU A 225 -6.86 -6.94 0.42
N ALA A 226 -6.28 -7.49 -0.66
CA ALA A 226 -7.05 -8.26 -1.64
C ALA A 226 -7.71 -9.49 -0.98
N TYR A 227 -6.97 -10.25 -0.14
CA TYR A 227 -7.54 -11.33 0.65
C TYR A 227 -8.76 -10.86 1.44
N LYS A 228 -8.66 -9.76 2.20
CA LYS A 228 -9.76 -9.21 3.02
C LYS A 228 -10.97 -8.81 2.17
N VAL A 229 -10.75 -8.17 1.02
CA VAL A 229 -11.83 -7.77 0.10
C VAL A 229 -12.64 -8.99 -0.36
N PHE A 230 -11.97 -10.07 -0.79
CA PHE A 230 -12.66 -11.26 -1.27
C PHE A 230 -13.25 -12.10 -0.14
N GLU A 231 -12.66 -12.10 1.05
CA GLU A 231 -13.22 -12.71 2.25
C GLU A 231 -14.57 -12.06 2.63
N LYS A 232 -14.62 -10.71 2.67
CA LYS A 232 -15.86 -9.95 2.95
C LYS A 232 -16.94 -10.18 1.90
N GLN A 233 -16.57 -10.53 0.67
CA GLN A 233 -17.51 -10.93 -0.38
C GLN A 233 -17.91 -12.40 -0.32
N ARG A 234 -17.44 -13.17 0.65
CA ARG A 234 -17.61 -14.63 0.77
C ARG A 234 -17.04 -15.41 -0.43
N ASN A 235 -16.14 -14.80 -1.20
CA ASN A 235 -15.41 -15.49 -2.27
C ASN A 235 -14.12 -16.11 -1.72
N TYR A 236 -14.31 -17.14 -0.91
CA TYR A 236 -13.23 -17.77 -0.15
C TYR A 236 -12.17 -18.42 -1.05
N ARG A 237 -12.56 -18.93 -2.24
CA ARG A 237 -11.61 -19.51 -3.20
C ARG A 237 -10.59 -18.45 -3.66
N THR A 238 -11.07 -17.30 -4.09
CA THR A 238 -10.19 -16.20 -4.53
C THR A 238 -9.39 -15.63 -3.38
N ALA A 239 -10.00 -15.46 -2.21
CA ALA A 239 -9.31 -15.02 -0.99
C ALA A 239 -8.13 -15.96 -0.66
N LYS A 240 -8.36 -17.28 -0.67
CA LYS A 240 -7.31 -18.29 -0.42
C LYS A 240 -6.16 -18.19 -1.42
N ASN A 241 -6.44 -17.88 -2.70
CA ASN A 241 -5.39 -17.68 -3.69
C ASN A 241 -4.47 -16.50 -3.33
N TYR A 242 -5.02 -15.35 -2.93
CA TYR A 242 -4.20 -14.21 -2.48
C TYR A 242 -3.41 -14.52 -1.21
N ALA A 243 -4.03 -15.21 -0.27
CA ALA A 243 -3.33 -15.65 0.95
C ALA A 243 -2.18 -16.63 0.64
N SER A 244 -2.40 -17.56 -0.31
CA SER A 244 -1.36 -18.49 -0.77
C SER A 244 -0.20 -17.72 -1.43
N MET A 245 -0.50 -16.73 -2.26
CA MET A 245 0.52 -15.84 -2.86
C MET A 245 1.29 -15.08 -1.78
N LEU A 246 0.59 -14.52 -0.79
CA LEU A 246 1.19 -13.79 0.32
C LEU A 246 2.20 -14.66 1.07
N VAL A 247 1.81 -15.88 1.47
CA VAL A 247 2.68 -16.79 2.22
C VAL A 247 3.85 -17.30 1.38
N LYS A 248 3.62 -17.57 0.07
CA LYS A 248 4.68 -18.09 -0.82
C LYS A 248 5.68 -17.01 -1.20
N MET A 249 5.21 -15.80 -1.54
CA MET A 249 6.08 -14.72 -2.02
C MET A 249 6.77 -13.96 -0.88
N PHE A 250 6.11 -13.85 0.27
CA PHE A 250 6.55 -13.02 1.39
C PHE A 250 6.45 -13.75 2.74
N PRO A 251 7.09 -14.94 2.90
CA PRO A 251 6.93 -15.81 4.08
C PRO A 251 7.35 -15.14 5.39
N THR A 252 8.29 -14.19 5.33
CA THR A 252 8.82 -13.48 6.51
C THR A 252 8.07 -12.18 6.82
N SER A 253 7.16 -11.74 5.94
CA SER A 253 6.40 -10.50 6.14
C SER A 253 5.47 -10.59 7.35
N TYR A 254 5.21 -9.41 7.95
CA TYR A 254 4.26 -9.31 9.04
C TYR A 254 2.87 -9.85 8.64
N GLN A 255 2.39 -9.50 7.45
CA GLN A 255 1.09 -9.91 6.94
C GLN A 255 0.99 -11.42 6.74
N ALA A 256 2.03 -12.08 6.22
CA ALA A 256 2.04 -13.54 6.10
C ALA A 256 2.01 -14.23 7.46
N LYS A 257 2.77 -13.72 8.43
CA LYS A 257 2.74 -14.23 9.81
C LYS A 257 1.36 -14.04 10.43
N GLN A 258 0.73 -12.85 10.28
CA GLN A 258 -0.62 -12.60 10.78
C GLN A 258 -1.66 -13.49 10.09
N TYR A 259 -1.52 -13.75 8.78
CA TYR A 259 -2.41 -14.69 8.10
C TYR A 259 -2.35 -16.09 8.72
N ILE A 260 -1.16 -16.63 8.97
CA ILE A 260 -0.96 -17.95 9.56
C ILE A 260 -1.48 -17.99 11.00
N LEU A 261 -1.26 -16.92 11.78
CA LEU A 261 -1.63 -16.87 13.19
C LEU A 261 -3.13 -16.69 13.43
N ASN A 262 -3.77 -15.81 12.69
CA ASN A 262 -5.15 -15.35 12.96
C ASN A 262 -5.98 -15.00 11.72
N ALA A 263 -5.62 -15.54 10.55
CA ALA A 263 -6.33 -15.29 9.30
C ALA A 263 -6.41 -13.79 8.90
N LEU A 264 -5.42 -12.98 9.28
CA LEU A 264 -5.48 -11.53 9.11
C LEU A 264 -6.75 -10.93 9.74
N GLU A 265 -7.13 -11.37 10.94
CA GLU A 265 -8.31 -10.89 11.65
C GLU A 265 -8.35 -9.36 11.70
N HIS A 266 -7.18 -8.74 11.84
CA HIS A 266 -7.01 -7.30 11.90
C HIS A 266 -5.93 -6.80 10.94
N THR A 267 -6.25 -5.73 10.20
CA THR A 267 -5.34 -5.05 9.27
C THR A 267 -5.53 -3.54 9.36
N GLU A 268 -4.61 -2.75 8.83
CA GLU A 268 -4.74 -1.28 8.72
C GLU A 268 -6.04 -0.84 8.01
N ALA A 269 -6.56 -1.65 7.10
CA ALA A 269 -7.83 -1.36 6.44
C ALA A 269 -9.02 -1.52 7.38
N ASP A 270 -8.93 -2.42 8.36
CA ASP A 270 -9.96 -2.58 9.40
C ASP A 270 -9.91 -1.39 10.39
N ASP A 271 -8.73 -0.82 10.67
CA ASP A 271 -8.63 0.42 11.46
C ASP A 271 -9.25 1.59 10.74
N LEU A 272 -8.99 1.76 9.44
CA LEU A 272 -9.64 2.79 8.64
C LEU A 272 -11.17 2.61 8.62
N ALA A 273 -11.67 1.36 8.58
CA ALA A 273 -13.09 1.08 8.65
C ALA A 273 -13.71 1.50 9.99
N LYS A 274 -13.01 1.30 11.11
CA LYS A 274 -13.46 1.78 12.43
C LYS A 274 -13.53 3.31 12.47
N ILE A 275 -12.52 4.00 11.92
CA ILE A 275 -12.51 5.48 11.85
C ILE A 275 -13.69 5.96 10.99
N TYR A 276 -13.96 5.32 9.86
CA TYR A 276 -15.11 5.63 9.01
C TYR A 276 -16.44 5.46 9.77
N GLN A 277 -16.63 4.34 10.46
CA GLN A 277 -17.82 4.09 11.25
C GLN A 277 -18.00 5.14 12.36
N ALA A 278 -16.93 5.52 13.06
CA ALA A 278 -16.97 6.57 14.07
C ALA A 278 -17.36 7.93 13.46
N SER A 279 -16.85 8.26 12.27
CA SER A 279 -17.18 9.53 11.58
C SER A 279 -18.67 9.63 11.20
N ILE A 280 -19.29 8.50 10.81
CA ILE A 280 -20.74 8.47 10.51
C ILE A 280 -21.56 8.67 11.77
N LEU A 281 -21.19 8.05 12.89
CA LEU A 281 -21.92 8.18 14.15
C LEU A 281 -21.91 9.63 14.66
N THR A 282 -20.76 10.29 14.63
CA THR A 282 -20.65 11.71 15.04
C THR A 282 -21.44 12.64 14.13
N THR A 283 -21.56 12.31 12.84
CA THR A 283 -22.34 13.11 11.88
C THR A 283 -23.86 12.87 12.04
N SER A 284 -24.28 11.66 12.43
CA SER A 284 -25.69 11.33 12.64
C SER A 284 -26.26 11.97 13.91
N ASP A 285 -25.45 12.17 14.94
CA ASP A 285 -25.87 12.85 16.18
C ASP A 285 -26.05 14.38 15.99
N ALA A 286 -25.45 14.95 14.94
CA ALA A 286 -25.60 16.36 14.59
C ALA A 286 -26.84 16.67 13.73
N LEU A 287 -27.56 15.65 13.24
CA LEU A 287 -28.82 15.84 12.50
C LEU A 287 -30.00 15.81 13.47
N PRO A 288 -30.94 16.79 13.42
CA PRO A 288 -32.13 16.72 14.21
C PRO A 288 -32.90 15.44 13.87
N PRO A 289 -33.55 14.78 14.87
CA PRO A 289 -34.20 13.50 14.65
C PRO A 289 -35.22 13.64 13.51
N LYS A 290 -35.03 12.90 12.43
CA LYS A 290 -36.02 12.80 11.36
C LYS A 290 -37.30 12.33 12.00
N ARG A 291 -38.34 13.19 12.00
CA ARG A 291 -39.69 12.81 12.39
C ARG A 291 -40.07 11.55 11.61
N VAL A 292 -40.11 10.43 12.29
CA VAL A 292 -40.71 9.20 11.76
C VAL A 292 -42.19 9.48 11.64
N VAL A 293 -42.66 9.76 10.44
CA VAL A 293 -44.10 9.78 10.15
C VAL A 293 -44.55 8.32 10.16
N VAL A 294 -45.13 7.90 11.29
CA VAL A 294 -45.80 6.61 11.38
C VAL A 294 -47.05 6.71 10.50
N LEU A 295 -46.93 6.20 9.28
CA LEU A 295 -48.10 5.99 8.43
C LEU A 295 -48.91 4.83 9.02
N SER A 296 -50.05 5.16 9.61
CA SER A 296 -51.05 4.17 10.05
C SER A 296 -51.45 3.26 8.87
N PRO A 297 -51.59 1.97 9.08
CA PRO A 297 -51.89 1.03 7.99
C PRO A 297 -53.37 1.24 7.53
N ASN A 298 -53.54 1.82 6.37
CA ASN A 298 -54.83 1.84 5.69
C ASN A 298 -55.15 0.47 5.13
N LYS A 299 -56.38 0.00 5.40
CA LYS A 299 -56.98 -1.26 4.94
C LYS A 299 -56.86 -1.50 3.43
N PRO A 300 -56.77 -2.75 2.99
CA PRO A 300 -56.55 -3.09 1.57
C PRO A 300 -57.82 -2.92 0.75
N GLN A 301 -57.79 -2.06 -0.25
CA GLN A 301 -58.80 -2.07 -1.33
C GLN A 301 -58.37 -3.06 -2.42
N LYS A 302 -59.17 -4.10 -2.59
CA LYS A 302 -59.12 -5.02 -3.75
C LYS A 302 -59.43 -4.26 -5.03
N LYS A 303 -58.51 -4.21 -6.00
CA LYS A 303 -58.86 -3.97 -7.39
C LYS A 303 -58.23 -5.05 -8.28
N ARG A 304 -59.11 -5.80 -8.94
CA ARG A 304 -58.85 -6.76 -10.02
C ARG A 304 -58.12 -6.05 -11.16
N LEU A 305 -57.07 -6.69 -11.67
CA LEU A 305 -56.61 -6.43 -13.04
C LEU A 305 -56.29 -7.72 -13.76
N LYS A 306 -56.87 -7.77 -14.96
CA LYS A 306 -56.91 -8.89 -15.89
C LYS A 306 -55.56 -9.24 -16.47
N GLN A 307 -55.47 -10.54 -16.82
CA GLN A 307 -54.48 -11.19 -17.65
C GLN A 307 -54.30 -10.48 -18.99
N GLN A 308 -53.05 -10.40 -19.45
CA GLN A 308 -52.73 -10.58 -20.87
C GLN A 308 -51.39 -11.31 -20.97
N ALA A 309 -51.51 -12.55 -21.44
CA ALA A 309 -50.42 -13.35 -21.95
C ALA A 309 -50.07 -12.88 -23.36
N LYS A 310 -48.77 -12.76 -23.65
CA LYS A 310 -48.29 -12.84 -25.03
C LYS A 310 -47.00 -13.66 -25.12
N LYS A 311 -47.08 -14.70 -25.91
CA LYS A 311 -46.04 -15.60 -26.39
C LYS A 311 -44.93 -14.88 -27.16
N ALA A 312 -43.73 -15.36 -27.01
CA ALA A 312 -42.68 -15.42 -28.03
C ALA A 312 -41.66 -16.47 -27.57
N THR A 313 -41.65 -17.58 -28.10
CA THR A 313 -40.98 -18.22 -29.25
C THR A 313 -39.49 -18.51 -28.99
N VAL A 314 -39.22 -19.79 -28.92
CA VAL A 314 -37.99 -20.58 -28.85
C VAL A 314 -37.01 -20.22 -29.98
N ALA A 315 -35.73 -20.09 -29.63
CA ALA A 315 -34.65 -20.42 -30.55
C ALA A 315 -33.59 -21.27 -29.82
N LYS A 316 -33.32 -22.37 -30.44
CA LYS A 316 -32.46 -23.49 -30.14
C LYS A 316 -31.03 -23.20 -30.57
N SER A 317 -30.03 -23.57 -29.77
CA SER A 317 -28.74 -24.12 -30.25
C SER A 317 -27.84 -24.42 -29.03
N THR A 318 -27.61 -25.62 -28.71
CA THR A 318 -26.68 -26.71 -29.10
C THR A 318 -25.37 -26.71 -28.31
N ASN A 319 -25.14 -27.87 -27.69
CA ASN A 319 -23.90 -28.51 -27.25
C ASN A 319 -23.25 -28.04 -25.94
N VAL A 320 -23.60 -28.78 -24.91
CA VAL A 320 -22.74 -29.01 -23.72
C VAL A 320 -22.42 -30.52 -23.74
N GLU A 321 -21.16 -30.84 -23.89
CA GLU A 321 -20.61 -32.18 -23.74
C GLU A 321 -20.94 -32.74 -22.35
N THR A 322 -21.48 -33.93 -22.36
CA THR A 322 -21.84 -34.74 -21.21
C THR A 322 -20.57 -35.31 -20.59
N MET A 323 -19.99 -34.61 -19.59
CA MET A 323 -19.03 -35.23 -18.67
C MET A 323 -19.77 -36.17 -17.70
N SER A 324 -19.25 -37.39 -17.63
CA SER A 324 -19.84 -38.52 -16.93
C SER A 324 -20.12 -38.22 -15.44
N ILE A 325 -21.37 -38.51 -15.05
CA ILE A 325 -21.91 -38.35 -13.69
C ILE A 325 -21.15 -39.20 -12.64
N LYS A 326 -20.36 -40.20 -13.06
CA LYS A 326 -19.56 -41.04 -12.16
C LYS A 326 -18.33 -40.34 -11.56
N ASP A 327 -17.62 -39.50 -12.34
CA ASP A 327 -16.42 -38.82 -11.84
C ASP A 327 -16.76 -37.68 -10.84
N THR A 328 -17.97 -37.14 -10.95
CA THR A 328 -18.45 -36.08 -10.03
C THR A 328 -18.89 -36.64 -8.66
N GLN A 329 -19.34 -37.91 -8.61
CA GLN A 329 -19.75 -38.57 -7.37
C GLN A 329 -18.56 -39.08 -6.56
N GLU A 330 -17.47 -39.47 -7.20
CA GLU A 330 -16.26 -39.89 -6.52
C GLU A 330 -15.48 -38.68 -5.92
N GLN A 331 -15.44 -37.58 -6.64
CA GLN A 331 -14.88 -36.33 -6.12
C GLN A 331 -15.72 -35.70 -4.97
N LEU A 332 -17.04 -35.86 -4.98
CA LEU A 332 -17.93 -35.40 -3.90
C LEU A 332 -17.84 -36.27 -2.64
N LYS A 333 -17.43 -37.52 -2.75
CA LYS A 333 -17.20 -38.39 -1.58
C LYS A 333 -15.89 -38.08 -0.87
N ASP A 334 -14.84 -37.72 -1.61
CA ASP A 334 -13.53 -37.37 -1.05
C ASP A 334 -13.55 -36.02 -0.31
N ASP A 335 -14.51 -35.13 -0.64
CA ASP A 335 -14.70 -33.83 0.02
C ASP A 335 -15.58 -33.92 1.29
N LEU A 336 -16.18 -35.08 1.60
CA LEU A 336 -17.07 -35.29 2.75
C LEU A 336 -16.42 -36.02 3.92
N GLU A 337 -15.20 -36.55 3.77
CA GLU A 337 -14.50 -37.28 4.84
C GLU A 337 -13.54 -36.38 5.61
N ALA A 338 -13.55 -36.48 6.94
CA ALA A 338 -12.59 -35.79 7.82
C ALA A 338 -11.17 -36.31 7.55
N LYS A 339 -10.23 -35.41 7.22
CA LYS A 339 -8.80 -35.77 7.06
C LYS A 339 -8.07 -35.60 8.37
N ILE A 340 -7.28 -36.61 8.74
CA ILE A 340 -6.54 -36.63 9.98
C ILE A 340 -5.02 -36.66 9.74
N HIS A 341 -4.27 -36.12 10.70
CA HIS A 341 -2.82 -36.17 10.78
C HIS A 341 -2.42 -36.81 12.10
N ILE A 342 -1.45 -37.72 12.07
CA ILE A 342 -0.89 -38.32 13.30
C ILE A 342 0.33 -37.49 13.69
N ILE A 343 0.33 -36.95 14.90
CA ILE A 343 1.40 -36.06 15.41
C ILE A 343 2.71 -36.85 15.51
N VAL A 344 3.75 -36.34 14.84
CA VAL A 344 5.12 -36.89 14.88
C VAL A 344 6.08 -35.92 15.57
N LYS A 345 7.29 -36.39 15.88
CA LYS A 345 8.31 -35.59 16.56
C LYS A 345 8.68 -34.37 15.69
N GLY A 346 8.57 -33.18 16.25
CA GLY A 346 8.81 -31.88 15.56
C GLY A 346 7.55 -31.20 15.06
N ASP A 347 6.38 -31.85 15.16
CA ASP A 347 5.12 -31.19 14.85
C ASP A 347 4.75 -30.15 15.90
N SER A 348 4.23 -29.07 15.45
CA SER A 348 3.64 -28.00 16.26
C SER A 348 2.38 -27.48 15.57
N LEU A 349 1.50 -26.84 16.32
CA LEU A 349 0.30 -26.22 15.73
C LEU A 349 0.65 -25.28 14.56
N PHE A 350 1.78 -24.57 14.65
CA PHE A 350 2.29 -23.71 13.59
C PHE A 350 2.78 -24.51 12.37
N SER A 351 3.56 -25.60 12.57
CA SER A 351 4.06 -26.42 11.46
C SER A 351 2.91 -27.10 10.71
N LEU A 352 1.89 -27.58 11.43
CA LEU A 352 0.68 -28.17 10.84
C LEU A 352 -0.17 -27.13 10.09
N SER A 353 -0.34 -25.95 10.66
CA SER A 353 -1.00 -24.83 10.00
C SER A 353 -0.33 -24.50 8.66
N LYS A 354 0.99 -24.46 8.62
CA LYS A 354 1.77 -24.23 7.40
C LYS A 354 1.67 -25.40 6.41
N LYS A 355 1.80 -26.64 6.91
CA LYS A 355 1.79 -27.85 6.08
C LYS A 355 0.46 -28.06 5.34
N TYR A 356 -0.65 -27.85 6.02
CA TYR A 356 -1.99 -28.06 5.48
C TYR A 356 -2.68 -26.78 4.98
N ASN A 357 -2.02 -25.62 5.14
CA ASN A 357 -2.56 -24.31 4.78
C ASN A 357 -3.92 -24.00 5.46
N ILE A 358 -3.98 -24.28 6.77
CA ILE A 358 -5.16 -24.12 7.62
C ILE A 358 -4.81 -23.16 8.76
N HIS A 359 -5.72 -22.26 9.09
CA HIS A 359 -5.49 -21.34 10.20
C HIS A 359 -5.36 -22.06 11.53
N MET A 360 -4.43 -21.59 12.38
CA MET A 360 -4.23 -22.17 13.71
C MET A 360 -5.51 -22.16 14.54
N LYS A 361 -6.29 -21.07 14.53
CA LYS A 361 -7.61 -21.01 15.20
C LYS A 361 -8.59 -22.07 14.70
N THR A 362 -8.54 -22.42 13.42
CA THR A 362 -9.39 -23.48 12.86
C THR A 362 -8.93 -24.85 13.34
N LEU A 363 -7.61 -25.08 13.37
CA LEU A 363 -7.03 -26.32 13.93
C LEU A 363 -7.32 -26.42 15.44
N GLU A 364 -7.20 -25.33 16.20
CA GLU A 364 -7.56 -25.24 17.61
C GLU A 364 -9.02 -25.67 17.82
N ARG A 365 -9.94 -25.09 17.04
CA ARG A 365 -11.38 -25.38 17.11
C ARG A 365 -11.71 -26.84 16.73
N TRP A 366 -11.12 -27.35 15.62
CA TRP A 366 -11.39 -28.70 15.16
C TRP A 366 -10.86 -29.79 16.11
N ASN A 367 -9.83 -29.47 16.89
CA ASN A 367 -9.18 -30.41 17.79
C ASN A 367 -9.43 -30.12 19.28
N ASN A 368 -10.26 -29.10 19.57
CA ASN A 368 -10.59 -28.64 20.92
C ASN A 368 -9.35 -28.43 21.82
N ILE A 369 -8.37 -27.72 21.28
CA ILE A 369 -7.12 -27.39 21.96
C ILE A 369 -6.89 -25.86 21.92
N THR A 370 -6.02 -25.38 22.80
CA THR A 370 -5.53 -24.00 22.84
C THR A 370 -4.07 -23.92 22.43
N ARG A 371 -3.55 -22.71 22.19
CA ARG A 371 -2.12 -22.51 21.81
C ARG A 371 -1.12 -22.97 22.87
N SER A 372 -1.55 -23.03 24.10
CA SER A 372 -0.72 -23.48 25.24
C SER A 372 -0.66 -25.01 25.38
N ASP A 373 -1.53 -25.75 24.69
CA ASP A 373 -1.59 -27.17 24.78
C ASP A 373 -0.45 -27.85 24.02
N ILE A 374 0.14 -28.87 24.65
CA ILE A 374 1.24 -29.65 24.08
C ILE A 374 0.66 -30.77 23.23
N LEU A 375 1.04 -30.83 21.95
CA LEU A 375 0.67 -31.94 21.07
C LEU A 375 1.42 -33.22 21.49
N LYS A 376 0.68 -34.32 21.71
CA LYS A 376 1.25 -35.58 22.10
C LYS A 376 1.64 -36.39 20.87
N LEU A 377 2.80 -37.04 20.88
CA LEU A 377 3.23 -37.98 19.85
C LEU A 377 2.20 -39.10 19.67
N GLY A 378 1.85 -39.39 18.41
CA GLY A 378 0.83 -40.38 18.06
C GLY A 378 -0.62 -39.88 18.20
N GLN A 379 -0.84 -38.63 18.65
CA GLN A 379 -2.18 -38.07 18.74
C GLN A 379 -2.78 -37.89 17.35
N THR A 380 -4.04 -38.27 17.18
CA THR A 380 -4.84 -38.00 15.98
C THR A 380 -5.25 -36.55 16.00
N PHE A 381 -4.98 -35.87 14.89
CA PHE A 381 -5.21 -34.42 14.74
C PHE A 381 -6.02 -34.15 13.48
N TYR A 382 -7.20 -33.53 13.61
CA TYR A 382 -8.05 -33.22 12.49
C TYR A 382 -7.47 -32.04 11.69
N VAL A 383 -7.22 -32.27 10.40
CA VAL A 383 -6.72 -31.28 9.45
C VAL A 383 -7.74 -30.92 8.36
N TYR A 384 -8.90 -31.55 8.40
CA TYR A 384 -10.09 -31.20 7.61
C TYR A 384 -11.33 -31.75 8.30
N LEU A 385 -12.36 -30.90 8.47
CA LEU A 385 -13.72 -31.30 8.87
C LEU A 385 -14.72 -30.72 7.89
N PRO A 386 -15.71 -31.48 7.40
CA PRO A 386 -16.78 -30.95 6.58
C PRO A 386 -17.60 -29.90 7.33
N GLU A 387 -18.06 -28.83 6.66
CA GLU A 387 -18.71 -27.64 7.26
C GLU A 387 -20.07 -27.91 7.95
N HIS A 388 -20.56 -29.15 7.98
CA HIS A 388 -21.87 -29.50 8.56
C HIS A 388 -21.81 -30.20 9.92
N THR A 389 -20.64 -30.35 10.53
CA THR A 389 -20.52 -30.93 11.87
C THR A 389 -19.93 -29.93 12.85
N ASP A 390 -20.79 -29.07 13.42
CA ASP A 390 -20.42 -28.17 14.54
C ASP A 390 -20.16 -28.89 15.87
N THR A 391 -20.27 -30.23 15.92
CA THR A 391 -20.03 -31.05 17.10
C THR A 391 -19.09 -32.19 16.78
N MET A 392 -18.02 -32.28 17.60
CA MET A 392 -17.10 -33.41 17.58
C MET A 392 -17.83 -34.74 17.72
N PRO A 393 -17.39 -35.81 17.01
CA PRO A 393 -17.67 -37.19 17.49
C PRO A 393 -16.94 -37.34 18.83
N THR A 394 -17.71 -37.45 19.91
CA THR A 394 -17.18 -37.80 21.23
C THR A 394 -16.42 -39.11 21.10
N ASN A 395 -15.10 -39.09 21.32
CA ASN A 395 -14.24 -40.26 21.42
C ASN A 395 -14.62 -41.10 22.68
N ASN A 396 -15.70 -41.86 22.58
CA ASN A 396 -16.02 -42.97 23.51
C ASN A 396 -15.65 -44.31 22.92
N ALA A 397 -14.45 -44.48 22.38
CA ALA A 397 -13.97 -45.76 21.87
C ALA A 397 -12.50 -46.03 22.25
N THR A 398 -12.13 -45.84 23.53
CA THR A 398 -10.84 -46.31 24.05
C THR A 398 -10.93 -46.66 25.55
N ASN A 399 -11.96 -47.47 25.95
CA ASN A 399 -11.99 -48.08 27.25
C ASN A 399 -12.75 -49.42 27.22
N LYS A 400 -12.53 -50.26 26.23
CA LYS A 400 -13.14 -51.63 26.18
C LYS A 400 -12.21 -52.74 25.71
N VAL A 401 -10.89 -52.60 25.85
CA VAL A 401 -9.92 -53.67 25.50
C VAL A 401 -8.96 -54.00 26.68
N GLU A 402 -9.19 -53.54 27.91
CA GLU A 402 -8.30 -53.84 29.05
C GLU A 402 -8.99 -54.56 30.20
N GLN A 403 -10.13 -55.26 29.98
CA GLN A 403 -10.77 -56.11 31.00
C GLN A 403 -11.05 -57.58 30.59
N GLU A 404 -10.38 -58.12 29.58
CA GLU A 404 -10.51 -59.51 29.21
C GLU A 404 -9.16 -60.29 29.15
N LYS A 405 -8.25 -60.04 30.08
CA LYS A 405 -7.09 -60.93 30.34
C LYS A 405 -6.74 -60.95 31.83
N THR A 406 -7.66 -61.41 32.66
CA THR A 406 -7.39 -62.02 33.95
C THR A 406 -8.65 -62.76 34.44
N GLN A 407 -8.86 -63.91 33.91
CA GLN A 407 -9.45 -65.10 34.58
C GLN A 407 -8.85 -66.38 33.95
#